data_0bc170c6695cf9de283a12fb3e33061a
#
_entry.id   0bc170c6695cf9de283a12fb3e33061a
#
_cell.length_a   1.000
_cell.length_b   1.000
_cell.length_c   1.000
_cell.angle_alpha   90.00
_cell.angle_beta   90.00
_cell.angle_gamma   90.00
#
_symmetry.space_group_name_H-M   'P 1'
#
loop_
_entity.id
_entity.type
_entity.pdbx_description
1 polymer ?
#
loop_
_entity_poly.entity_id
_entity_poly.type
_entity_poly.pdbx_seq_one_letter_code
_entity_poly.pdbx_strand_id
1 'polypeptide(L)'
;FCLSRGLGDVYKRQVIDRYFTGTQSKISGISIKQIDNENKARQSNATDYLESGSTFQWRQQGQHHAFNPRTIFLLQHACRENDYELFKEFSEAVNDKRTDHIRHLLEFKKQKAIDISRVEPASEIVKRFNTGAMSYGSISAEAHETLAQAMNQIGGKSNSGEGGEDPSRYELQKDGSNKTSAIKQVASGRFGVTSDYLQHAREIQIKVAQGAKPGEGGQLPGSKVYPWIAETRGSTPGIGLISPPPHHDIYSIEDLAQLIHDLKNANKEAAVSYTHLTLPTKRIV
;
A
#
# COMPACT_ATOMS: atom_id res chain seq x y z
N PHE A 1 -46.19 2.90 -12.44
CA PHE A 1 -44.75 2.52 -12.39
C PHE A 1 -43.88 3.35 -13.37
N CYS A 2 -44.36 3.65 -14.55
CA CYS A 2 -43.68 4.53 -15.52
C CYS A 2 -43.60 5.99 -15.06
N LEU A 3 -44.62 6.50 -14.37
CA LEU A 3 -44.67 7.87 -13.85
C LEU A 3 -43.62 8.06 -12.69
N SER A 4 -43.40 7.05 -11.87
CA SER A 4 -42.42 7.11 -10.80
C SER A 4 -40.98 7.12 -11.34
N ARG A 5 -40.72 6.47 -12.47
CA ARG A 5 -39.41 6.52 -13.14
C ARG A 5 -39.13 7.90 -13.73
N GLY A 6 -40.13 8.50 -14.39
CA GLY A 6 -40.00 9.84 -14.94
C GLY A 6 -39.72 10.90 -13.86
N LEU A 7 -40.41 10.83 -12.73
CA LEU A 7 -40.18 11.71 -11.59
C LEU A 7 -38.76 11.50 -10.97
N GLY A 8 -38.32 10.26 -10.88
CA GLY A 8 -36.97 9.94 -10.40
C GLY A 8 -35.88 10.52 -11.30
N ASP A 9 -36.07 10.48 -12.61
CA ASP A 9 -35.14 11.04 -13.59
C ASP A 9 -35.12 12.57 -13.59
N VAL A 10 -36.27 13.22 -13.41
CA VAL A 10 -36.35 14.68 -13.24
C VAL A 10 -35.64 15.12 -11.95
N TYR A 11 -35.84 14.41 -10.86
CA TYR A 11 -35.17 14.69 -9.57
C TYR A 11 -33.65 14.51 -9.66
N LYS A 12 -33.19 13.45 -10.28
CA LYS A 12 -31.78 13.21 -10.54
C LYS A 12 -31.18 14.31 -11.41
N ARG A 13 -31.86 14.71 -12.46
CA ARG A 13 -31.41 15.79 -13.35
C ARG A 13 -31.26 17.11 -12.59
N GLN A 14 -32.21 17.47 -11.74
CA GLN A 14 -32.13 18.68 -10.92
C GLN A 14 -30.99 18.69 -9.95
N VAL A 15 -30.70 17.57 -9.29
CA VAL A 15 -29.56 17.41 -8.39
C VAL A 15 -28.25 17.57 -9.16
N ILE A 16 -28.19 16.97 -10.32
CA ILE A 16 -27.02 17.00 -11.19
C ILE A 16 -26.74 18.41 -11.72
N ASP A 17 -27.77 19.07 -12.26
CA ASP A 17 -27.64 20.42 -12.80
C ASP A 17 -27.28 21.43 -11.70
N ARG A 18 -27.70 21.17 -10.47
CA ARG A 18 -27.44 22.06 -9.33
C ARG A 18 -26.07 21.91 -8.73
N TYR A 19 -25.58 20.67 -8.62
CA TYR A 19 -24.38 20.38 -7.84
C TYR A 19 -23.18 19.91 -8.67
N PHE A 20 -23.39 19.48 -9.89
CA PHE A 20 -22.34 18.91 -10.74
C PHE A 20 -22.13 19.67 -12.05
N THR A 21 -22.84 20.77 -12.26
CA THR A 21 -22.64 21.61 -13.46
C THR A 21 -21.22 22.22 -13.44
N GLY A 22 -20.48 22.04 -14.53
CA GLY A 22 -19.13 22.59 -14.67
C GLY A 22 -18.01 21.77 -14.04
N THR A 23 -18.32 20.66 -13.37
CA THR A 23 -17.29 19.77 -12.84
C THR A 23 -16.62 18.99 -13.97
N GLN A 24 -15.32 19.22 -14.20
CA GLN A 24 -14.57 18.60 -15.30
C GLN A 24 -13.16 18.15 -14.93
N SER A 25 -12.74 18.26 -13.69
CA SER A 25 -11.40 17.88 -13.27
C SER A 25 -11.36 16.56 -12.52
N LYS A 26 -10.20 15.95 -12.41
CA LYS A 26 -9.99 14.76 -11.56
C LYS A 26 -10.37 15.02 -10.10
N ILE A 27 -10.26 16.24 -9.63
CA ILE A 27 -10.55 16.64 -8.25
C ILE A 27 -12.03 16.96 -8.08
N SER A 28 -12.65 17.57 -9.05
CA SER A 28 -14.05 18.00 -9.01
C SER A 28 -15.04 17.03 -9.69
N GLY A 29 -14.54 15.95 -10.25
CA GLY A 29 -15.34 14.88 -10.83
C GLY A 29 -15.61 15.02 -12.32
N ILE A 30 -16.36 14.07 -12.87
CA ILE A 30 -16.72 13.97 -14.28
C ILE A 30 -18.08 14.66 -14.49
N SER A 31 -18.17 15.51 -15.49
CA SER A 31 -19.44 16.14 -15.84
C SER A 31 -20.41 15.14 -16.47
N ILE A 32 -21.71 15.37 -16.28
CA ILE A 32 -22.74 14.54 -16.92
C ILE A 32 -22.66 14.59 -18.43
N LYS A 33 -22.31 15.73 -18.99
CA LYS A 33 -22.12 15.85 -20.43
C LYS A 33 -21.02 14.91 -20.92
N GLN A 34 -19.96 14.72 -20.13
CA GLN A 34 -18.91 13.77 -20.46
C GLN A 34 -19.41 12.32 -20.38
N ILE A 35 -20.17 11.97 -19.34
CA ILE A 35 -20.78 10.64 -19.20
C ILE A 35 -21.75 10.36 -20.36
N ASP A 36 -22.57 11.34 -20.76
CA ASP A 36 -23.50 11.21 -21.90
C ASP A 36 -22.73 11.03 -23.21
N ASN A 37 -21.68 11.81 -23.43
CA ASN A 37 -20.83 11.67 -24.62
C ASN A 37 -20.14 10.29 -24.68
N GLU A 38 -19.62 9.81 -23.56
CA GLU A 38 -19.02 8.47 -23.49
C GLU A 38 -20.06 7.36 -23.74
N ASN A 39 -21.26 7.50 -23.21
CA ASN A 39 -22.34 6.55 -23.48
C ASN A 39 -22.75 6.55 -24.96
N LYS A 40 -22.86 7.74 -25.58
CA LYS A 40 -23.12 7.86 -27.00
C LYS A 40 -22.02 7.26 -27.85
N ALA A 41 -20.76 7.49 -27.48
CA ALA A 41 -19.63 6.91 -28.17
C ALA A 41 -19.60 5.37 -28.05
N ARG A 42 -19.99 4.80 -26.90
CA ARG A 42 -20.13 3.34 -26.75
C ARG A 42 -21.28 2.74 -27.54
N GLN A 43 -22.31 3.53 -27.83
CA GLN A 43 -23.48 3.11 -28.61
C GLN A 43 -23.31 3.36 -30.11
N SER A 44 -22.48 4.29 -30.51
CA SER A 44 -22.09 4.50 -31.88
C SER A 44 -21.06 3.43 -32.30
N ASN A 45 -20.98 3.12 -33.56
CA ASN A 45 -20.21 2.03 -34.14
C ASN A 45 -18.86 1.74 -33.46
N ALA A 46 -18.51 0.45 -33.42
CA ALA A 46 -17.32 -0.13 -32.82
C ALA A 46 -15.95 0.42 -33.28
N THR A 47 -15.91 1.39 -34.14
CA THR A 47 -14.69 2.06 -34.63
C THR A 47 -14.35 3.36 -33.91
N ASP A 48 -15.27 3.92 -33.14
CA ASP A 48 -14.98 5.13 -32.37
C ASP A 48 -14.31 4.77 -31.06
N TYR A 49 -13.02 5.04 -31.00
CA TYR A 49 -12.22 4.81 -29.80
C TYR A 49 -12.56 5.85 -28.74
N LEU A 50 -13.02 5.37 -27.59
CA LEU A 50 -13.03 6.17 -26.38
C LEU A 50 -11.60 6.41 -25.91
N GLU A 51 -11.35 7.57 -25.34
CA GLU A 51 -10.11 7.78 -24.62
C GLU A 51 -9.93 6.69 -23.58
N SER A 52 -8.74 6.11 -23.54
CA SER A 52 -8.47 4.98 -22.68
C SER A 52 -8.24 5.38 -21.23
N GLY A 53 -9.15 6.08 -20.62
CA GLY A 53 -9.19 6.57 -19.23
C GLY A 53 -8.02 6.19 -18.31
N SER A 54 -7.81 4.91 -18.13
CA SER A 54 -6.67 4.30 -17.42
C SER A 54 -6.41 4.84 -16.00
N THR A 55 -7.43 5.07 -15.22
CA THR A 55 -7.29 5.56 -13.85
C THR A 55 -6.44 4.62 -12.98
N PHE A 56 -6.58 3.30 -13.16
CA PHE A 56 -5.92 2.28 -12.33
C PHE A 56 -4.73 1.61 -13.01
N GLN A 57 -4.61 1.71 -14.32
CA GLN A 57 -3.54 1.08 -15.10
C GLN A 57 -3.05 2.05 -16.16
N TRP A 58 -1.74 2.05 -16.39
CA TRP A 58 -1.18 2.79 -17.51
C TRP A 58 -1.70 2.28 -18.86
N ARG A 59 -2.02 3.21 -19.76
CA ARG A 59 -2.37 2.96 -21.16
C ARG A 59 -1.64 3.96 -22.03
N GLN A 60 -1.25 3.55 -23.23
CA GLN A 60 -0.42 4.37 -24.12
C GLN A 60 -1.02 5.75 -24.43
N GLN A 61 -2.32 5.85 -24.53
CA GLN A 61 -3.03 7.11 -24.81
C GLN A 61 -3.95 7.52 -23.64
N GLY A 62 -3.72 6.96 -22.48
CA GLY A 62 -4.50 7.23 -21.28
C GLY A 62 -3.89 8.27 -20.39
N GLN A 63 -4.39 8.32 -19.16
CA GLN A 63 -3.89 9.21 -18.14
C GLN A 63 -2.43 8.91 -17.83
N HIS A 64 -1.71 9.97 -17.48
CA HIS A 64 -0.34 9.86 -17.06
C HIS A 64 -0.24 9.17 -15.68
N HIS A 65 0.70 8.24 -15.56
CA HIS A 65 1.07 7.58 -14.30
C HIS A 65 2.54 7.85 -13.98
N ALA A 66 2.85 8.08 -12.71
CA ALA A 66 4.23 8.22 -12.24
C ALA A 66 5.04 6.95 -12.55
N PHE A 67 4.42 5.79 -12.38
CA PHE A 67 4.99 4.51 -12.83
C PHE A 67 4.44 4.18 -14.22
N ASN A 68 5.25 4.39 -15.22
CA ASN A 68 4.95 4.09 -16.63
C ASN A 68 6.13 3.32 -17.25
N PRO A 69 6.00 2.76 -18.45
CA PRO A 69 7.04 1.93 -19.04
C PRO A 69 8.41 2.61 -19.08
N ARG A 70 8.47 3.91 -19.36
CA ARG A 70 9.74 4.65 -19.41
C ARG A 70 10.38 4.79 -18.03
N THR A 71 9.62 5.23 -17.02
CA THR A 71 10.17 5.43 -15.67
C THR A 71 10.57 4.11 -15.03
N ILE A 72 9.80 3.04 -15.25
CA ILE A 72 10.17 1.70 -14.80
C ILE A 72 11.43 1.20 -15.48
N PHE A 73 11.52 1.35 -16.80
CA PHE A 73 12.71 0.99 -17.57
C PHE A 73 13.96 1.70 -17.04
N LEU A 74 13.91 3.02 -16.94
CA LEU A 74 15.04 3.82 -16.46
C LEU A 74 15.51 3.39 -15.08
N LEU A 75 14.57 3.23 -14.13
CA LEU A 75 14.90 2.82 -12.76
C LEU A 75 15.51 1.41 -12.72
N GLN A 76 14.92 0.46 -13.44
CA GLN A 76 15.42 -0.92 -13.44
C GLN A 76 16.82 -1.03 -14.05
N HIS A 77 17.06 -0.35 -15.17
CA HIS A 77 18.37 -0.35 -15.81
C HIS A 77 19.40 0.39 -14.98
N ALA A 78 19.09 1.57 -14.44
CA ALA A 78 19.97 2.29 -13.55
C ALA A 78 20.45 1.41 -12.38
N CYS A 79 19.53 0.66 -11.75
CA CYS A 79 19.88 -0.24 -10.64
C CYS A 79 20.68 -1.47 -11.07
N ARG A 80 20.35 -2.08 -12.23
CA ARG A 80 21.02 -3.30 -12.70
C ARG A 80 22.44 -3.05 -13.21
N GLU A 81 22.60 -1.95 -13.93
CA GLU A 81 23.89 -1.57 -14.53
C GLU A 81 24.71 -0.68 -13.59
N ASN A 82 24.16 -0.31 -12.42
CA ASN A 82 24.74 0.68 -11.52
C ASN A 82 25.09 2.00 -12.22
N ASP A 83 24.17 2.44 -13.10
CA ASP A 83 24.34 3.61 -13.94
C ASP A 83 23.67 4.84 -13.31
N TYR A 84 24.50 5.76 -12.82
CA TYR A 84 24.01 6.97 -12.17
C TYR A 84 23.43 8.00 -13.15
N GLU A 85 23.86 8.00 -14.41
CA GLU A 85 23.30 8.90 -15.43
C GLU A 85 21.86 8.50 -15.77
N LEU A 86 21.59 7.20 -15.94
CA LEU A 86 20.22 6.69 -16.09
C LEU A 86 19.36 6.99 -14.86
N PHE A 87 19.94 6.95 -13.66
CA PHE A 87 19.21 7.32 -12.45
C PHE A 87 18.86 8.82 -12.42
N LYS A 88 19.74 9.69 -12.90
CA LYS A 88 19.43 11.12 -13.05
C LYS A 88 18.30 11.34 -14.06
N GLU A 89 18.33 10.65 -15.19
CA GLU A 89 17.25 10.70 -16.19
C GLU A 89 15.90 10.26 -15.61
N PHE A 90 15.92 9.19 -14.81
CA PHE A 90 14.74 8.77 -14.05
C PHE A 90 14.26 9.86 -13.10
N SER A 91 15.15 10.45 -12.33
CA SER A 91 14.83 11.49 -11.35
C SER A 91 14.21 12.74 -12.00
N GLU A 92 14.77 13.18 -13.12
CA GLU A 92 14.22 14.29 -13.93
C GLU A 92 12.84 13.92 -14.48
N ALA A 93 12.70 12.70 -15.01
CA ALA A 93 11.43 12.23 -15.55
C ALA A 93 10.32 12.18 -14.49
N VAL A 94 10.67 11.92 -13.23
CA VAL A 94 9.70 11.82 -12.12
C VAL A 94 9.46 13.15 -11.41
N ASN A 95 10.48 13.99 -11.27
CA ASN A 95 10.40 15.18 -10.42
C ASN A 95 10.18 16.50 -11.19
N ASP A 96 10.84 16.71 -12.32
CA ASP A 96 10.99 18.06 -12.89
C ASP A 96 9.89 18.48 -13.88
N LYS A 97 9.13 17.55 -14.42
CA LYS A 97 8.19 17.84 -15.51
C LYS A 97 6.75 17.52 -15.21
N ARG A 98 6.38 17.38 -13.94
CA ARG A 98 5.08 16.79 -13.59
C ARG A 98 4.35 17.53 -12.48
N THR A 99 3.05 17.53 -12.59
CA THR A 99 2.12 18.13 -11.63
C THR A 99 1.07 17.13 -11.15
N ASP A 100 1.36 15.84 -11.22
CA ASP A 100 0.46 14.76 -10.84
C ASP A 100 0.47 14.45 -9.32
N HIS A 101 1.43 15.00 -8.58
CA HIS A 101 1.46 14.94 -7.12
C HIS A 101 1.58 16.34 -6.52
N ILE A 102 0.97 16.56 -5.37
CA ILE A 102 1.03 17.86 -4.66
C ILE A 102 2.47 18.31 -4.42
N ARG A 103 3.38 17.39 -4.12
CA ARG A 103 4.80 17.70 -3.92
C ARG A 103 5.47 18.37 -5.12
N HIS A 104 5.01 18.10 -6.35
CA HIS A 104 5.54 18.68 -7.57
C HIS A 104 5.15 20.16 -7.74
N LEU A 105 4.19 20.64 -6.96
CA LEU A 105 3.78 22.05 -6.91
C LEU A 105 4.56 22.86 -5.85
N LEU A 106 5.46 22.18 -5.11
CA LEU A 106 6.23 22.78 -4.03
C LEU A 106 7.69 22.92 -4.44
N GLU A 107 8.32 24.00 -4.01
CA GLU A 107 9.74 24.25 -4.15
C GLU A 107 10.41 24.37 -2.79
N PHE A 108 11.69 24.03 -2.73
CA PHE A 108 12.47 24.26 -1.53
C PHE A 108 12.67 25.75 -1.31
N LYS A 109 12.33 26.22 -0.12
CA LYS A 109 12.64 27.59 0.27
C LYS A 109 14.14 27.77 0.33
N LYS A 110 14.67 28.71 -0.45
CA LYS A 110 16.10 29.04 -0.42
C LYS A 110 16.51 29.49 0.97
N GLN A 111 17.53 28.85 1.51
CA GLN A 111 18.08 29.12 2.83
C GLN A 111 19.59 29.38 2.69
N LYS A 112 20.18 29.99 3.74
CA LYS A 112 21.63 30.10 3.83
C LYS A 112 22.23 28.71 3.98
N ALA A 113 23.27 28.39 3.21
CA ALA A 113 23.98 27.13 3.32
C ALA A 113 24.54 26.93 4.74
N ILE A 114 24.49 25.73 5.23
CA ILE A 114 25.07 25.30 6.51
C ILE A 114 26.24 24.38 6.22
N ASP A 115 27.12 24.22 7.21
CA ASP A 115 28.24 23.30 7.11
C ASP A 115 27.72 21.87 6.91
N ILE A 116 28.39 21.10 6.03
CA ILE A 116 27.96 19.72 5.68
C ILE A 116 27.99 18.80 6.90
N SER A 117 28.86 19.04 7.88
CA SER A 117 28.91 18.27 9.12
C SER A 117 27.65 18.39 9.99
N ARG A 118 26.84 19.42 9.73
CA ARG A 118 25.55 19.64 10.40
C ARG A 118 24.36 19.08 9.62
N VAL A 119 24.61 18.51 8.45
CA VAL A 119 23.58 17.88 7.62
C VAL A 119 23.49 16.42 8.01
N GLU A 120 22.31 15.91 8.30
CA GLU A 120 22.10 14.51 8.62
C GLU A 120 22.50 13.63 7.44
N PRO A 121 23.36 12.64 7.61
CA PRO A 121 23.81 11.77 6.52
C PRO A 121 22.69 10.85 6.04
N ALA A 122 22.69 10.53 4.75
CA ALA A 122 21.71 9.66 4.14
C ALA A 122 21.58 8.30 4.85
N SER A 123 22.70 7.76 5.35
CA SER A 123 22.73 6.52 6.13
C SER A 123 21.91 6.56 7.43
N GLU A 124 21.72 7.75 8.02
CA GLU A 124 20.84 7.92 9.18
C GLU A 124 19.37 8.14 8.75
N ILE A 125 19.19 8.85 7.63
CA ILE A 125 17.85 9.12 7.09
C ILE A 125 17.16 7.81 6.69
N VAL A 126 17.84 6.90 5.99
CA VAL A 126 17.27 5.65 5.50
C VAL A 126 16.81 4.70 6.60
N LYS A 127 17.36 4.81 7.81
CA LYS A 127 16.92 4.00 8.97
C LYS A 127 15.46 4.26 9.38
N ARG A 128 14.89 5.38 8.97
CA ARG A 128 13.49 5.74 9.23
C ARG A 128 12.53 5.27 8.13
N PHE A 129 13.04 4.67 7.07
CA PHE A 129 12.21 4.16 5.98
C PHE A 129 11.75 2.74 6.24
N ASN A 130 10.49 2.50 5.88
CA ASN A 130 9.87 1.19 5.99
C ASN A 130 9.28 0.80 4.64
N THR A 131 9.24 -0.50 4.35
CA THR A 131 8.41 -0.98 3.24
C THR A 131 6.94 -0.95 3.61
N GLY A 132 6.07 -0.93 2.60
CA GLY A 132 4.66 -1.29 2.80
C GLY A 132 4.53 -2.72 3.32
N ALA A 133 3.44 -2.99 4.03
CA ALA A 133 3.11 -4.33 4.48
C ALA A 133 2.64 -5.19 3.30
N MET A 134 3.45 -6.16 2.92
CA MET A 134 3.12 -7.11 1.84
C MET A 134 3.27 -8.52 2.37
N SER A 135 2.17 -9.27 2.39
CA SER A 135 2.15 -10.58 3.02
C SER A 135 2.73 -11.68 2.13
N TYR A 136 3.38 -12.65 2.77
CA TYR A 136 3.83 -13.87 2.13
C TYR A 136 2.64 -14.66 1.58
N GLY A 137 2.67 -14.93 0.29
CA GLY A 137 1.55 -15.52 -0.46
C GLY A 137 0.76 -14.52 -1.29
N SER A 138 0.74 -13.22 -0.96
CA SER A 138 0.33 -12.17 -1.89
C SER A 138 1.46 -11.76 -2.83
N ILE A 139 2.70 -11.83 -2.37
CA ILE A 139 3.91 -11.78 -3.19
C ILE A 139 4.71 -13.09 -3.02
N SER A 140 5.67 -13.36 -3.91
CA SER A 140 6.49 -14.56 -3.85
C SER A 140 7.47 -14.54 -2.68
N ALA A 141 8.03 -15.72 -2.35
CA ALA A 141 9.06 -15.85 -1.31
C ALA A 141 10.28 -14.99 -1.64
N GLU A 142 10.75 -15.05 -2.88
CA GLU A 142 11.93 -14.32 -3.33
C GLU A 142 11.75 -12.80 -3.20
N ALA A 143 10.58 -12.28 -3.59
CA ALA A 143 10.29 -10.86 -3.46
C ALA A 143 10.22 -10.43 -1.99
N HIS A 144 9.57 -11.24 -1.15
CA HIS A 144 9.42 -10.97 0.28
C HIS A 144 10.77 -10.98 1.01
N GLU A 145 11.63 -11.95 0.69
CA GLU A 145 12.97 -12.08 1.26
C GLU A 145 13.91 -10.98 0.77
N THR A 146 13.88 -10.67 -0.55
CA THR A 146 14.72 -9.62 -1.14
C THR A 146 14.42 -8.26 -0.52
N LEU A 147 13.14 -7.94 -0.29
CA LEU A 147 12.76 -6.72 0.40
C LEU A 147 13.33 -6.65 1.82
N ALA A 148 13.28 -7.77 2.57
CA ALA A 148 13.84 -7.82 3.91
C ALA A 148 15.37 -7.66 3.90
N GLN A 149 16.06 -8.36 3.00
CA GLN A 149 17.53 -8.22 2.86
C GLN A 149 17.92 -6.80 2.48
N ALA A 150 17.27 -6.20 1.50
CA ALA A 150 17.57 -4.83 1.04
C ALA A 150 17.41 -3.81 2.19
N MET A 151 16.29 -3.91 2.93
CA MET A 151 16.04 -2.99 4.04
C MET A 151 17.03 -3.22 5.19
N ASN A 152 17.36 -4.47 5.50
CA ASN A 152 18.37 -4.78 6.52
C ASN A 152 19.76 -4.24 6.14
N GLN A 153 20.15 -4.32 4.86
CA GLN A 153 21.43 -3.77 4.38
C GLN A 153 21.57 -2.27 4.57
N ILE A 154 20.51 -1.52 4.33
CA ILE A 154 20.51 -0.05 4.48
C ILE A 154 20.15 0.40 5.90
N GLY A 155 19.81 -0.54 6.81
CA GLY A 155 19.37 -0.22 8.17
C GLY A 155 17.93 0.25 8.29
N GLY A 156 17.14 0.19 7.20
CA GLY A 156 15.71 0.42 7.22
C GLY A 156 14.92 -0.77 7.78
N LYS A 157 13.60 -0.74 7.60
CA LYS A 157 12.73 -1.79 8.13
C LYS A 157 11.84 -2.36 7.03
N SER A 158 11.83 -3.67 6.84
CA SER A 158 10.81 -4.34 6.05
C SER A 158 9.64 -4.77 6.94
N ASN A 159 8.45 -4.83 6.36
CA ASN A 159 7.23 -5.26 7.02
C ASN A 159 6.79 -6.62 6.45
N SER A 160 6.63 -7.61 7.31
CA SER A 160 6.23 -8.97 6.91
C SER A 160 4.82 -9.06 6.30
N GLY A 161 3.97 -8.06 6.54
CA GLY A 161 2.54 -8.21 6.30
C GLY A 161 1.89 -9.25 7.22
N GLU A 162 0.66 -9.62 6.92
CA GLU A 162 -0.18 -10.46 7.80
C GLU A 162 -0.06 -11.97 7.57
N GLY A 163 0.94 -12.43 6.86
CA GLY A 163 1.08 -13.83 6.46
C GLY A 163 2.08 -14.66 7.26
N GLY A 164 2.70 -14.11 8.26
CA GLY A 164 3.80 -14.75 8.97
C GLY A 164 5.12 -14.74 8.18
N GLU A 165 6.10 -15.44 8.68
CA GLU A 165 7.40 -15.67 8.05
C GLU A 165 7.85 -17.11 8.27
N ASP A 166 8.55 -17.66 7.29
CA ASP A 166 9.20 -18.95 7.43
C ASP A 166 10.35 -18.85 8.49
N PRO A 167 10.40 -19.73 9.50
CA PRO A 167 11.43 -19.69 10.54
C PRO A 167 12.86 -19.78 10.00
N SER A 168 13.09 -20.43 8.86
CA SER A 168 14.43 -20.51 8.24
C SER A 168 15.04 -19.14 7.91
N ARG A 169 14.21 -18.11 7.84
CA ARG A 169 14.64 -16.73 7.58
C ARG A 169 15.28 -16.04 8.78
N TYR A 170 15.09 -16.59 9.99
CA TYR A 170 15.63 -16.03 11.22
C TYR A 170 17.13 -16.33 11.40
N GLU A 171 17.62 -17.31 10.67
CA GLU A 171 19.04 -17.62 10.64
C GLU A 171 19.80 -16.67 9.70
N LEU A 172 21.01 -16.28 10.13
CA LEU A 172 21.90 -15.55 9.25
C LEU A 172 22.32 -16.42 8.08
N GLN A 173 22.31 -15.87 6.90
CA GLN A 173 22.77 -16.55 5.71
C GLN A 173 24.30 -16.73 5.75
N LYS A 174 24.85 -17.61 4.92
CA LYS A 174 26.30 -17.88 4.86
C LYS A 174 27.14 -16.63 4.53
N ASP A 175 26.56 -15.69 3.83
CA ASP A 175 27.16 -14.39 3.48
C ASP A 175 26.97 -13.32 4.58
N GLY A 176 26.39 -13.70 5.70
CA GLY A 176 26.08 -12.79 6.81
C GLY A 176 24.81 -11.93 6.59
N SER A 177 24.12 -12.09 5.48
CA SER A 177 22.86 -11.36 5.23
C SER A 177 21.71 -11.90 6.08
N ASN A 178 20.72 -11.04 6.34
CA ASN A 178 19.56 -11.37 7.15
C ASN A 178 18.28 -11.16 6.33
N LYS A 179 17.45 -12.19 6.30
CA LYS A 179 16.16 -12.19 5.58
C LYS A 179 14.96 -11.90 6.48
N THR A 180 15.18 -11.66 7.76
CA THR A 180 14.11 -11.40 8.73
C THR A 180 13.50 -10.02 8.51
N SER A 181 12.18 -9.93 8.42
CA SER A 181 11.50 -8.64 8.43
C SER A 181 11.55 -8.01 9.82
N ALA A 182 11.99 -6.76 9.89
CA ALA A 182 12.13 -6.04 11.16
C ALA A 182 10.77 -5.73 11.80
N ILE A 183 9.76 -5.44 10.98
CA ILE A 183 8.38 -5.21 11.43
C ILE A 183 7.57 -6.47 11.16
N LYS A 184 6.96 -7.01 12.22
CA LYS A 184 6.12 -8.19 12.13
C LYS A 184 4.68 -7.81 12.43
N GLN A 185 3.81 -8.05 11.44
CA GLN A 185 2.42 -7.64 11.54
C GLN A 185 1.56 -8.71 12.22
N VAL A 186 0.66 -8.25 13.08
CA VAL A 186 -0.36 -9.06 13.76
C VAL A 186 -1.72 -8.53 13.31
N ALA A 187 -2.37 -9.27 12.43
CA ALA A 187 -3.68 -8.92 11.88
C ALA A 187 -4.80 -9.71 12.56
N SER A 188 -6.04 -9.40 12.24
CA SER A 188 -7.22 -10.07 12.81
C SER A 188 -7.22 -11.58 12.59
N GLY A 189 -6.74 -12.05 11.43
CA GLY A 189 -6.65 -13.48 11.12
C GLY A 189 -5.52 -14.21 11.84
N ARG A 190 -4.56 -13.48 12.44
CA ARG A 190 -3.42 -14.05 13.18
C ARG A 190 -2.63 -15.14 12.41
N PHE A 191 -2.64 -15.10 11.07
CA PHE A 191 -1.94 -16.11 10.26
C PHE A 191 -0.43 -16.05 10.48
N GLY A 192 0.14 -17.21 10.87
CA GLY A 192 1.58 -17.36 11.09
C GLY A 192 2.11 -16.61 12.32
N VAL A 193 1.25 -16.12 13.20
CA VAL A 193 1.65 -15.47 14.45
C VAL A 193 1.97 -16.53 15.48
N THR A 194 3.25 -16.85 15.61
CA THR A 194 3.80 -17.77 16.62
C THR A 194 4.68 -17.01 17.61
N SER A 195 5.00 -17.63 18.74
CA SER A 195 5.94 -17.06 19.70
C SER A 195 7.30 -16.79 19.08
N ASP A 196 7.78 -17.70 18.24
CA ASP A 196 9.03 -17.57 17.52
C ASP A 196 9.02 -16.38 16.55
N TYR A 197 7.93 -16.23 15.77
CA TYR A 197 7.72 -15.07 14.91
C TYR A 197 7.79 -13.76 15.70
N LEU A 198 7.13 -13.68 16.85
CA LEU A 198 7.10 -12.48 17.67
C LEU A 198 8.47 -12.17 18.30
N GLN A 199 9.21 -13.18 18.72
CA GLN A 199 10.53 -13.00 19.33
C GLN A 199 11.57 -12.44 18.35
N HIS A 200 11.43 -12.70 17.05
CA HIS A 200 12.30 -12.16 16.02
C HIS A 200 11.86 -10.79 15.48
N ALA A 201 10.90 -10.14 16.11
CA ALA A 201 10.47 -8.79 15.73
C ALA A 201 11.32 -7.71 16.39
N ARG A 202 11.70 -6.67 15.63
CA ARG A 202 12.16 -5.39 16.19
C ARG A 202 10.98 -4.49 16.52
N GLU A 203 9.93 -4.61 15.71
CA GLU A 203 8.68 -3.91 15.90
C GLU A 203 7.52 -4.86 15.59
N ILE A 204 6.53 -4.88 16.45
CA ILE A 204 5.27 -5.62 16.25
C ILE A 204 4.21 -4.61 15.87
N GLN A 205 3.57 -4.84 14.72
CA GLN A 205 2.55 -3.93 14.22
C GLN A 205 1.18 -4.58 14.25
N ILE A 206 0.28 -4.05 15.05
CA ILE A 206 -1.10 -4.50 15.10
C ILE A 206 -1.86 -3.88 13.92
N LYS A 207 -2.42 -4.73 13.06
CA LYS A 207 -3.32 -4.31 11.99
C LYS A 207 -4.75 -4.44 12.47
N VAL A 208 -5.33 -3.34 12.95
CA VAL A 208 -6.65 -3.36 13.60
C VAL A 208 -7.78 -3.58 12.59
N ALA A 209 -7.69 -2.97 11.41
CA ALA A 209 -8.70 -3.05 10.37
C ALA A 209 -8.09 -2.94 8.98
N GLN A 210 -8.88 -3.25 7.96
CA GLN A 210 -8.51 -3.12 6.56
C GLN A 210 -9.55 -2.27 5.83
N GLY A 211 -9.10 -1.14 5.26
CA GLY A 211 -9.99 -0.16 4.63
C GLY A 211 -10.38 -0.48 3.19
N ALA A 212 -9.57 -1.25 2.47
CA ALA A 212 -9.77 -1.50 1.04
C ALA A 212 -11.01 -2.35 0.72
N LYS A 213 -11.44 -3.18 1.67
CA LYS A 213 -12.62 -4.05 1.53
C LYS A 213 -13.44 -4.01 2.82
N PRO A 214 -14.16 -2.92 3.08
CA PRO A 214 -15.01 -2.79 4.25
C PRO A 214 -16.07 -3.91 4.28
N GLY A 215 -16.17 -4.60 5.39
CA GLY A 215 -17.10 -5.71 5.56
C GLY A 215 -16.58 -7.09 5.10
N GLU A 216 -15.65 -7.16 4.15
CA GLU A 216 -15.10 -8.43 3.66
C GLU A 216 -13.76 -8.80 4.28
N GLY A 217 -12.93 -7.81 4.59
CA GLY A 217 -11.57 -8.02 5.09
C GLY A 217 -10.56 -8.40 4.03
N GLY A 218 -9.38 -8.87 4.46
CA GLY A 218 -8.32 -9.35 3.59
C GLY A 218 -8.56 -10.79 3.16
N GLN A 219 -8.41 -11.09 1.87
CA GLN A 219 -8.58 -12.43 1.33
C GLN A 219 -7.34 -12.90 0.58
N LEU A 220 -6.94 -14.13 0.84
CA LEU A 220 -6.02 -14.87 -0.02
C LEU A 220 -6.80 -16.04 -0.65
N PRO A 221 -7.00 -16.06 -1.97
CA PRO A 221 -7.76 -17.14 -2.62
C PRO A 221 -7.04 -18.46 -2.50
N GLY A 222 -7.80 -19.57 -2.40
CA GLY A 222 -7.25 -20.92 -2.23
C GLY A 222 -6.22 -21.31 -3.28
N SER A 223 -6.37 -20.82 -4.51
CA SER A 223 -5.41 -21.04 -5.60
C SER A 223 -4.01 -20.47 -5.34
N LYS A 224 -3.86 -19.55 -4.39
CA LYS A 224 -2.57 -18.99 -3.93
C LYS A 224 -2.08 -19.62 -2.63
N VAL A 225 -2.89 -20.43 -1.97
CA VAL A 225 -2.52 -21.09 -0.71
C VAL A 225 -1.82 -22.41 -1.04
N TYR A 226 -0.58 -22.30 -1.52
CA TYR A 226 0.29 -23.44 -1.75
C TYR A 226 0.69 -24.12 -0.43
N PRO A 227 1.17 -25.37 -0.44
CA PRO A 227 1.56 -26.07 0.79
C PRO A 227 2.50 -25.27 1.70
N TRP A 228 3.54 -24.66 1.15
CA TRP A 228 4.49 -23.83 1.91
C TRP A 228 3.89 -22.53 2.46
N ILE A 229 2.90 -21.95 1.74
CA ILE A 229 2.17 -20.78 2.24
C ILE A 229 1.25 -21.19 3.40
N ALA A 230 0.58 -22.34 3.25
CA ALA A 230 -0.30 -22.86 4.29
C ALA A 230 0.47 -23.20 5.57
N GLU A 231 1.63 -23.81 5.44
CA GLU A 231 2.52 -24.12 6.56
C GLU A 231 2.91 -22.86 7.33
N THR A 232 3.44 -21.84 6.63
CA THR A 232 3.82 -20.57 7.25
C THR A 232 2.66 -19.86 7.90
N ARG A 233 1.46 -19.95 7.32
CA ARG A 233 0.24 -19.30 7.84
C ARG A 233 -0.49 -20.11 8.92
N GLY A 234 -0.09 -21.34 9.19
CA GLY A 234 -0.80 -22.27 10.08
C GLY A 234 -2.19 -22.63 9.54
N SER A 235 -2.29 -22.93 8.24
CA SER A 235 -3.55 -23.17 7.54
C SER A 235 -3.50 -24.41 6.66
N THR A 236 -4.58 -24.69 5.91
CA THR A 236 -4.68 -25.84 5.02
C THR A 236 -4.45 -25.43 3.56
N PRO A 237 -3.61 -26.15 2.79
CA PRO A 237 -3.39 -25.86 1.38
C PRO A 237 -4.67 -25.88 0.56
N GLY A 238 -4.78 -24.98 -0.40
CA GLY A 238 -5.91 -24.90 -1.32
C GLY A 238 -7.19 -24.28 -0.76
N ILE A 239 -7.23 -23.99 0.53
CA ILE A 239 -8.38 -23.34 1.18
C ILE A 239 -8.14 -21.83 1.25
N GLY A 240 -9.13 -21.05 0.79
CA GLY A 240 -9.06 -19.58 0.87
C GLY A 240 -9.02 -19.08 2.30
N LEU A 241 -8.20 -18.06 2.54
CA LEU A 241 -8.01 -17.46 3.86
C LEU A 241 -8.65 -16.08 3.90
N ILE A 242 -9.36 -15.79 4.97
CA ILE A 242 -9.96 -14.48 5.21
C ILE A 242 -9.43 -13.95 6.52
N SER A 243 -8.89 -12.73 6.48
CA SER A 243 -8.58 -11.94 7.66
C SER A 243 -9.74 -10.98 7.86
N PRO A 244 -10.58 -11.15 8.90
CA PRO A 244 -11.77 -10.31 9.09
C PRO A 244 -11.40 -8.82 9.21
N PRO A 245 -12.32 -7.89 8.86
CA PRO A 245 -12.03 -6.45 8.97
C PRO A 245 -11.60 -6.01 10.37
N PRO A 246 -12.35 -6.29 11.45
CA PRO A 246 -11.92 -6.05 12.82
C PRO A 246 -11.35 -7.31 13.44
N HIS A 247 -10.57 -7.15 14.51
CA HIS A 247 -10.26 -8.26 15.40
C HIS A 247 -11.53 -8.66 16.17
N HIS A 248 -11.84 -9.94 16.24
CA HIS A 248 -13.00 -10.44 16.96
C HIS A 248 -12.85 -10.43 18.48
N ASP A 249 -11.68 -10.10 18.98
CA ASP A 249 -11.32 -10.02 20.38
C ASP A 249 -10.97 -8.60 20.84
N ILE A 250 -11.15 -7.59 19.96
CA ILE A 250 -10.87 -6.19 20.29
C ILE A 250 -12.09 -5.34 19.97
N TYR A 251 -12.81 -4.96 21.02
CA TYR A 251 -14.00 -4.13 20.94
C TYR A 251 -13.91 -2.85 21.75
N SER A 252 -12.84 -2.70 22.53
CA SER A 252 -12.60 -1.54 23.37
C SER A 252 -11.12 -1.17 23.41
N ILE A 253 -10.82 -0.03 24.00
CA ILE A 253 -9.43 0.43 24.22
C ILE A 253 -8.72 -0.51 25.19
N GLU A 254 -9.45 -1.06 26.15
CA GLU A 254 -8.95 -2.00 27.15
C GLU A 254 -8.54 -3.33 26.50
N ASP A 255 -9.33 -3.83 25.55
CA ASP A 255 -9.00 -5.05 24.80
C ASP A 255 -7.71 -4.84 23.96
N LEU A 256 -7.57 -3.65 23.36
CA LEU A 256 -6.34 -3.30 22.64
C LEU A 256 -5.15 -3.21 23.59
N ALA A 257 -5.35 -2.62 24.77
CA ALA A 257 -4.30 -2.53 25.78
C ALA A 257 -3.87 -3.93 26.25
N GLN A 258 -4.81 -4.87 26.40
CA GLN A 258 -4.50 -6.26 26.72
C GLN A 258 -3.67 -6.92 25.62
N LEU A 259 -4.07 -6.77 24.35
CA LEU A 259 -3.28 -7.32 23.23
C LEU A 259 -1.87 -6.74 23.20
N ILE A 260 -1.70 -5.43 23.43
CA ILE A 260 -0.38 -4.79 23.50
C ILE A 260 0.44 -5.39 24.65
N HIS A 261 -0.17 -5.59 25.81
CA HIS A 261 0.47 -6.21 26.97
C HIS A 261 0.96 -7.63 26.65
N ASP A 262 0.11 -8.44 26.02
CA ASP A 262 0.44 -9.82 25.66
C ASP A 262 1.58 -9.89 24.63
N LEU A 263 1.55 -9.03 23.62
CA LEU A 263 2.62 -8.91 22.62
C LEU A 263 3.93 -8.45 23.26
N LYS A 264 3.89 -7.53 24.22
CA LYS A 264 5.07 -7.10 24.98
C LYS A 264 5.60 -8.20 25.91
N ASN A 265 4.75 -9.06 26.41
CA ASN A 265 5.16 -10.24 27.17
C ASN A 265 5.84 -11.29 26.27
N ALA A 266 5.37 -11.45 25.02
CA ALA A 266 6.00 -12.32 24.06
C ALA A 266 7.39 -11.79 23.62
N ASN A 267 7.53 -10.47 23.47
CA ASN A 267 8.81 -9.84 23.12
C ASN A 267 8.93 -8.46 23.80
N LYS A 268 9.66 -8.41 24.90
CA LYS A 268 9.85 -7.19 25.69
C LYS A 268 10.65 -6.11 24.99
N GLU A 269 11.55 -6.51 24.10
CA GLU A 269 12.44 -5.61 23.37
C GLU A 269 11.77 -4.97 22.16
N ALA A 270 10.77 -5.62 21.58
CA ALA A 270 10.09 -5.08 20.41
C ALA A 270 9.23 -3.85 20.75
N ALA A 271 9.30 -2.82 19.92
CA ALA A 271 8.31 -1.77 19.93
C ALA A 271 6.95 -2.33 19.45
N VAL A 272 5.86 -1.88 20.04
CA VAL A 272 4.51 -2.23 19.56
C VAL A 272 3.84 -1.00 19.00
N SER A 273 3.44 -1.08 17.74
CA SER A 273 2.70 -0.04 17.05
C SER A 273 1.36 -0.57 16.55
N TYR A 274 0.40 0.32 16.39
CA TYR A 274 -0.85 0.03 15.71
C TYR A 274 -1.12 1.13 14.69
N THR A 275 -1.27 0.74 13.45
CA THR A 275 -1.67 1.65 12.39
C THR A 275 -3.18 1.67 12.29
N HIS A 276 -3.74 2.84 12.00
CA HIS A 276 -5.17 3.05 11.73
C HIS A 276 -6.13 3.20 12.87
N LEU A 277 -5.66 3.43 14.07
CA LEU A 277 -6.51 4.08 15.05
C LEU A 277 -6.26 5.57 15.08
N THR A 278 -6.30 6.22 13.96
CA THR A 278 -6.75 7.59 13.97
C THR A 278 -8.27 7.54 14.08
N LEU A 279 -8.72 7.26 15.23
CA LEU A 279 -10.07 7.68 15.57
C LEU A 279 -10.10 9.17 15.32
N PRO A 280 -11.07 9.64 14.56
CA PRO A 280 -11.25 11.06 14.43
C PRO A 280 -11.64 11.57 15.79
N THR A 281 -10.63 11.87 16.56
CA THR A 281 -10.80 12.37 17.89
C THR A 281 -11.52 13.68 17.97
N LYS A 282 -11.88 14.20 16.82
CA LYS A 282 -12.57 15.41 16.82
C LYS A 282 -13.99 15.32 16.84
N ARG A 283 -14.59 14.30 17.20
CA ARG A 283 -15.80 14.28 17.17
C ARG A 283 -16.40 14.33 18.23
N ILE A 284 -16.21 14.51 18.92
CA ILE A 284 -16.81 14.59 19.97
C ILE A 284 -17.28 15.75 20.34
N VAL A 285 -18.27 16.01 20.32
CA VAL A 285 -19.13 16.99 20.90
C VAL A 285 -20.07 17.52 19.98
#